data_77115c81b22797c4693ed5dbd6908311
#
_entry.id   77115c81b22797c4693ed5dbd6908311
#
_cell.length_a   1.000
_cell.length_b   1.000
_cell.length_c   1.000
_cell.angle_alpha   90.00
_cell.angle_beta   90.00
_cell.angle_gamma   90.00
#
_symmetry.space_group_name_H-M   'P 1'
#
loop_
_entity.id
_entity.type
_entity.pdbx_description
1 polymer ?
#
loop_
_entity_poly.entity_id
_entity_poly.type
_entity_poly.pdbx_seq_one_letter_code
_entity_poly.pdbx_strand_id
1 'polypeptide(L)'
;MKNTIQSILGLFLMISGAVSAQNPIIQTNYTADPAPMVYNGRLYVYTTHDEDDSTWFTMNDWKVYSTNDMVNWTDHGTILSYNDFEWAKRDAWAAQCVERNGKFFMYVPMWSKTNNKGAIGVAVGDSPFGPFHDPLGKPLVQSEWGDIDPTVFIDDDGQAYMYWGNPKLKYVKLNEDMISYSGNIIEVPMTEESFGKRDGKPNPERPSKHEEGPWL
;
A
#
# COMPACT_ATOMS: atom_id res chain seq x y z
N MET A 1 -38.58 61.77 -36.19
CA MET A 1 -37.27 61.32 -35.62
C MET A 1 -37.59 60.12 -34.78
N LYS A 2 -37.23 58.94 -35.23
CA LYS A 2 -37.44 57.65 -34.51
C LYS A 2 -36.11 57.26 -33.87
N ASN A 3 -36.04 57.21 -32.56
CA ASN A 3 -34.87 56.74 -31.81
C ASN A 3 -34.96 55.22 -31.74
N THR A 4 -34.06 54.53 -32.40
CA THR A 4 -33.87 53.08 -32.29
C THR A 4 -32.90 52.79 -31.16
N ILE A 5 -33.41 52.24 -30.08
CA ILE A 5 -32.58 51.74 -28.96
C ILE A 5 -32.15 50.33 -29.34
N GLN A 6 -30.89 50.13 -29.65
CA GLN A 6 -30.30 48.80 -29.82
C GLN A 6 -29.97 48.21 -28.46
N SER A 7 -30.73 47.21 -28.04
CA SER A 7 -30.41 46.41 -26.87
C SER A 7 -29.32 45.43 -27.22
N ILE A 8 -28.12 45.60 -26.70
CA ILE A 8 -27.04 44.62 -26.75
C ILE A 8 -27.31 43.55 -25.68
N LEU A 9 -27.78 42.42 -26.11
CA LEU A 9 -27.94 41.24 -25.25
C LEU A 9 -26.59 40.53 -25.14
N GLY A 10 -25.88 40.80 -24.06
CA GLY A 10 -24.62 40.11 -23.76
C GLY A 10 -24.88 38.65 -23.40
N LEU A 11 -24.56 37.74 -24.31
CA LEU A 11 -24.58 36.31 -24.07
C LEU A 11 -23.37 35.93 -23.22
N PHE A 12 -23.55 35.81 -21.90
CA PHE A 12 -22.57 35.19 -21.01
C PHE A 12 -22.57 33.67 -21.28
N LEU A 13 -21.63 33.19 -22.09
CA LEU A 13 -21.32 31.77 -22.14
C LEU A 13 -20.63 31.41 -20.80
N MET A 14 -21.39 30.80 -19.91
CA MET A 14 -20.80 30.04 -18.81
C MET A 14 -20.14 28.80 -19.39
N ILE A 15 -18.85 28.84 -19.62
CA ILE A 15 -18.04 27.64 -19.85
C ILE A 15 -17.94 26.96 -18.50
N SER A 16 -18.87 26.06 -18.19
CA SER A 16 -18.69 25.06 -17.16
C SER A 16 -17.58 24.13 -17.63
N GLY A 17 -16.34 24.47 -17.31
CA GLY A 17 -15.23 23.53 -17.46
C GLY A 17 -15.58 22.30 -16.63
N ALA A 18 -15.90 21.19 -17.28
CA ALA A 18 -15.93 19.91 -16.62
C ALA A 18 -14.52 19.69 -16.06
N VAL A 19 -14.37 19.78 -14.74
CA VAL A 19 -13.15 19.34 -14.09
C VAL A 19 -13.15 17.83 -14.25
N SER A 20 -12.49 17.35 -15.30
CA SER A 20 -12.19 15.93 -15.45
C SER A 20 -11.13 15.60 -14.41
N ALA A 21 -11.44 14.73 -13.46
CA ALA A 21 -10.44 14.18 -12.61
C ALA A 21 -9.34 13.57 -13.51
N GLN A 22 -8.11 14.04 -13.38
CA GLN A 22 -7.01 13.50 -14.17
C GLN A 22 -6.68 12.10 -13.65
N ASN A 23 -6.70 11.13 -14.52
CA ASN A 23 -6.25 9.77 -14.25
C ASN A 23 -5.06 9.47 -15.18
N PRO A 24 -3.91 9.04 -14.66
CA PRO A 24 -3.63 8.70 -13.25
C PRO A 24 -3.46 9.94 -12.34
N ILE A 25 -3.75 9.76 -11.04
CA ILE A 25 -3.62 10.82 -10.03
C ILE A 25 -2.14 11.17 -9.75
N ILE A 26 -1.24 10.21 -9.92
CA ILE A 26 0.21 10.38 -9.86
C ILE A 26 0.75 10.35 -11.29
N GLN A 27 1.46 11.40 -11.68
CA GLN A 27 1.96 11.57 -13.04
C GLN A 27 3.47 11.79 -13.10
N THR A 28 4.12 11.85 -11.96
CA THR A 28 5.57 12.16 -11.84
C THR A 28 6.44 10.92 -11.71
N ASN A 29 5.84 9.79 -11.34
CA ASN A 29 6.51 8.51 -11.12
C ASN A 29 5.63 7.37 -11.59
N TYR A 30 6.22 6.24 -11.96
CA TYR A 30 5.50 4.98 -12.09
C TYR A 30 5.28 4.40 -10.71
N THR A 31 4.02 4.20 -10.34
CA THR A 31 3.62 3.72 -9.01
C THR A 31 2.62 2.59 -9.13
N ALA A 32 2.69 1.64 -8.21
CA ALA A 32 1.75 0.53 -8.08
C ALA A 32 1.36 0.32 -6.61
N ASP A 33 0.49 -0.65 -6.36
CA ASP A 33 0.12 -1.16 -5.04
C ASP A 33 -0.30 -0.07 -4.04
N PRO A 34 -1.30 0.78 -4.37
CA PRO A 34 -1.68 1.89 -3.52
C PRO A 34 -2.30 1.40 -2.21
N ALA A 35 -1.72 1.78 -1.08
CA ALA A 35 -2.21 1.50 0.26
C ALA A 35 -2.70 2.80 0.94
N PRO A 36 -4.01 3.05 1.01
CA PRO A 36 -4.55 4.25 1.63
C PRO A 36 -4.59 4.17 3.15
N MET A 37 -4.31 5.30 3.81
CA MET A 37 -4.52 5.51 5.23
C MET A 37 -5.12 6.89 5.45
N VAL A 38 -6.18 6.98 6.26
CA VAL A 38 -6.74 8.27 6.69
C VAL A 38 -6.25 8.58 8.09
N TYR A 39 -5.61 9.74 8.26
CA TYR A 39 -5.16 10.20 9.55
C TYR A 39 -5.43 11.71 9.70
N ASN A 40 -6.07 12.11 10.79
CA ASN A 40 -6.45 13.50 11.08
C ASN A 40 -7.20 14.18 9.92
N GLY A 41 -8.12 13.45 9.25
CA GLY A 41 -8.94 13.98 8.16
C GLY A 41 -8.17 14.15 6.83
N ARG A 42 -6.94 13.70 6.73
CA ARG A 42 -6.13 13.70 5.51
C ARG A 42 -5.90 12.28 5.01
N LEU A 43 -6.07 12.06 3.72
CA LEU A 43 -5.75 10.80 3.07
C LEU A 43 -4.26 10.78 2.72
N TYR A 44 -3.59 9.70 3.07
CA TYR A 44 -2.23 9.33 2.67
C TYR A 44 -2.31 8.08 1.80
N VAL A 45 -1.59 8.05 0.70
CA VAL A 45 -1.51 6.89 -0.19
C VAL A 45 -0.04 6.50 -0.31
N TYR A 46 0.29 5.35 0.23
CA TYR A 46 1.62 4.74 0.12
C TYR A 46 1.66 3.92 -1.16
N THR A 47 2.76 3.97 -1.88
CA THR A 47 2.91 3.26 -3.13
C THR A 47 4.30 2.64 -3.24
N THR A 48 4.41 1.60 -4.04
CA THR A 48 5.68 1.21 -4.63
C THR A 48 6.12 2.26 -5.66
N HIS A 49 7.39 2.20 -6.06
CA HIS A 49 7.96 3.02 -7.11
C HIS A 49 8.70 2.11 -8.10
N ASP A 50 8.09 1.95 -9.28
CA ASP A 50 8.72 1.20 -10.37
C ASP A 50 9.83 2.05 -10.98
N GLU A 51 11.04 1.49 -11.06
CA GLU A 51 12.19 2.16 -11.65
C GLU A 51 12.00 2.37 -13.16
N ASP A 52 12.39 3.55 -13.64
CA ASP A 52 12.38 3.88 -15.05
C ASP A 52 13.23 2.89 -15.85
N ASP A 53 12.79 2.57 -17.07
CA ASP A 53 13.46 1.67 -18.00
C ASP A 53 13.64 0.23 -17.52
N SER A 54 12.98 -0.16 -16.43
CA SER A 54 12.98 -1.54 -15.94
C SER A 54 12.09 -2.44 -16.79
N THR A 55 12.49 -3.69 -16.96
CA THR A 55 11.71 -4.72 -17.67
C THR A 55 11.10 -5.77 -16.75
N TRP A 56 11.22 -5.57 -15.44
CA TRP A 56 10.72 -6.44 -14.38
C TRP A 56 10.25 -5.58 -13.20
N PHE A 57 9.60 -6.16 -12.21
CA PHE A 57 9.15 -5.51 -10.97
C PHE A 57 10.36 -5.02 -10.14
N THR A 58 11.06 -4.00 -10.65
CA THR A 58 12.24 -3.42 -10.00
C THR A 58 11.81 -2.16 -9.24
N MET A 59 11.78 -2.28 -7.93
CA MET A 59 11.34 -1.25 -7.01
C MET A 59 12.37 -1.10 -5.91
N ASN A 60 12.88 0.11 -5.67
CA ASN A 60 13.95 0.35 -4.70
C ASN A 60 13.46 1.11 -3.47
N ASP A 61 12.33 1.77 -3.55
CA ASP A 61 11.81 2.62 -2.49
C ASP A 61 10.28 2.67 -2.48
N TRP A 62 9.75 3.26 -1.43
CA TRP A 62 8.33 3.57 -1.27
C TRP A 62 8.12 5.07 -1.21
N LYS A 63 7.04 5.52 -1.83
CA LYS A 63 6.61 6.91 -1.84
C LYS A 63 5.30 7.08 -1.09
N VAL A 64 5.03 8.31 -0.64
CA VAL A 64 3.73 8.66 -0.09
C VAL A 64 3.22 9.97 -0.69
N TYR A 65 1.95 9.95 -1.01
CA TYR A 65 1.19 11.10 -1.50
C TYR A 65 0.05 11.39 -0.57
N SER A 66 -0.33 12.66 -0.40
CA SER A 66 -1.43 12.98 0.49
C SER A 66 -2.35 14.09 -0.04
N THR A 67 -3.60 14.05 0.38
CA THR A 67 -4.62 15.00 -0.04
C THR A 67 -5.67 15.22 1.06
N ASN A 68 -6.31 16.40 1.03
CA ASN A 68 -7.49 16.68 1.84
C ASN A 68 -8.78 16.67 1.03
N ASP A 69 -8.69 16.69 -0.30
CA ASP A 69 -9.83 16.90 -1.21
C ASP A 69 -9.88 15.93 -2.40
N MET A 70 -8.93 15.00 -2.48
CA MET A 70 -8.74 14.04 -3.59
C MET A 70 -8.49 14.69 -4.97
N VAL A 71 -8.27 15.99 -5.00
CA VAL A 71 -8.00 16.76 -6.23
C VAL A 71 -6.57 17.29 -6.21
N ASN A 72 -6.17 17.93 -5.09
CA ASN A 72 -4.85 18.49 -4.91
C ASN A 72 -3.99 17.54 -4.08
N TRP A 73 -2.90 17.06 -4.66
CA TRP A 73 -2.01 16.08 -4.05
C TRP A 73 -0.67 16.69 -3.68
N THR A 74 -0.17 16.30 -2.53
CA THR A 74 1.19 16.60 -2.08
C THR A 74 2.04 15.35 -2.26
N ASP A 75 3.11 15.43 -3.02
CA ASP A 75 4.14 14.41 -3.12
C ASP A 75 5.16 14.64 -1.99
N HIS A 76 5.33 13.65 -1.11
CA HIS A 76 6.31 13.69 -0.02
C HIS A 76 7.65 13.03 -0.40
N GLY A 77 7.77 12.55 -1.62
CA GLY A 77 8.96 11.87 -2.12
C GLY A 77 9.13 10.46 -1.57
N THR A 78 10.36 9.98 -1.62
CA THR A 78 10.77 8.70 -1.03
C THR A 78 10.79 8.79 0.49
N ILE A 79 10.07 7.89 1.15
CA ILE A 79 9.96 7.87 2.61
C ILE A 79 10.72 6.71 3.26
N LEU A 80 11.04 5.69 2.48
CA LEU A 80 11.72 4.47 2.92
C LEU A 80 12.26 3.73 1.69
N SER A 81 13.38 3.03 1.85
CA SER A 81 14.01 2.20 0.83
C SER A 81 14.37 0.83 1.41
N TYR A 82 14.50 -0.19 0.55
CA TYR A 82 15.03 -1.47 1.00
C TYR A 82 16.46 -1.35 1.57
N ASN A 83 17.21 -0.31 1.17
CA ASN A 83 18.55 -0.04 1.71
C ASN A 83 18.57 0.39 3.17
N ASP A 84 17.45 0.83 3.72
CA ASP A 84 17.30 1.20 5.13
C ASP A 84 17.20 -0.03 6.05
N PHE A 85 17.20 -1.24 5.47
CA PHE A 85 17.14 -2.52 6.16
C PHE A 85 18.43 -3.33 5.90
N GLU A 86 19.26 -3.52 6.90
CA GLU A 86 20.55 -4.24 6.76
C GLU A 86 20.38 -5.66 6.22
N TRP A 87 19.25 -6.31 6.52
CA TRP A 87 18.93 -7.67 6.10
C TRP A 87 18.33 -7.77 4.69
N ALA A 88 17.81 -6.67 4.14
CA ALA A 88 17.18 -6.65 2.82
C ALA A 88 18.21 -6.63 1.69
N LYS A 89 17.86 -7.26 0.58
CA LYS A 89 18.71 -7.40 -0.61
C LYS A 89 18.26 -6.53 -1.76
N ARG A 90 16.95 -6.47 -2.00
CA ARG A 90 16.31 -5.82 -3.14
C ARG A 90 14.79 -5.84 -3.02
N ASP A 91 14.12 -5.19 -3.91
CA ASP A 91 12.67 -5.21 -4.19
C ASP A 91 11.83 -4.64 -3.04
N ALA A 92 11.40 -3.42 -3.22
CA ALA A 92 10.49 -2.69 -2.32
C ALA A 92 9.04 -2.85 -2.82
N TRP A 93 8.39 -4.00 -2.52
CA TRP A 93 7.07 -4.37 -3.05
C TRP A 93 5.91 -3.82 -2.23
N ALA A 94 4.68 -4.30 -2.51
CA ALA A 94 3.42 -3.80 -1.93
C ALA A 94 3.46 -3.71 -0.41
N ALA A 95 3.42 -2.50 0.14
CA ALA A 95 3.52 -2.21 1.57
C ALA A 95 2.23 -1.60 2.11
N GLN A 96 2.05 -1.64 3.42
CA GLN A 96 0.98 -0.91 4.08
C GLN A 96 1.51 -0.16 5.31
N CYS A 97 0.97 1.02 5.56
CA CYS A 97 1.21 1.79 6.77
C CYS A 97 -0.08 1.88 7.61
N VAL A 98 0.05 1.69 8.91
CA VAL A 98 -1.04 1.89 9.88
C VAL A 98 -0.57 2.77 11.03
N GLU A 99 -1.50 3.49 11.63
CA GLU A 99 -1.24 4.30 12.83
C GLU A 99 -1.72 3.55 14.07
N ARG A 100 -0.93 3.62 15.14
CA ARG A 100 -1.34 3.21 16.49
C ARG A 100 -0.63 4.04 17.56
N ASN A 101 -1.40 4.65 18.44
CA ASN A 101 -0.90 5.43 19.59
C ASN A 101 0.08 6.55 19.18
N GLY A 102 -0.20 7.25 18.07
CA GLY A 102 0.64 8.35 17.57
C GLY A 102 1.93 7.91 16.88
N LYS A 103 2.10 6.62 16.65
CA LYS A 103 3.21 6.05 15.86
C LYS A 103 2.68 5.46 14.56
N PHE A 104 3.52 5.45 13.55
CA PHE A 104 3.22 4.91 12.23
C PHE A 104 4.09 3.68 11.97
N PHE A 105 3.45 2.58 11.59
CA PHE A 105 4.09 1.29 11.37
C PHE A 105 3.92 0.92 9.91
N MET A 106 5.02 0.89 9.17
CA MET A 106 5.03 0.53 7.75
C MET A 106 5.55 -0.89 7.59
N TYR A 107 4.67 -1.80 7.16
CA TYR A 107 4.99 -3.20 6.90
C TYR A 107 5.40 -3.34 5.44
N VAL A 108 6.60 -3.84 5.22
CA VAL A 108 7.29 -3.76 3.92
C VAL A 108 7.83 -5.13 3.52
N PRO A 109 7.42 -5.66 2.36
CA PRO A 109 7.97 -6.91 1.84
C PRO A 109 9.20 -6.63 0.98
N MET A 110 10.24 -7.46 1.15
CA MET A 110 11.50 -7.37 0.42
C MET A 110 12.15 -8.75 0.31
N TRP A 111 13.10 -8.89 -0.61
CA TRP A 111 13.97 -10.04 -0.62
C TRP A 111 15.00 -9.96 0.52
N SER A 112 15.12 -11.06 1.26
CA SER A 112 16.12 -11.19 2.32
C SER A 112 17.48 -11.65 1.78
N LYS A 113 18.56 -11.08 2.32
CA LYS A 113 19.93 -11.53 2.09
C LYS A 113 20.19 -12.94 2.64
N THR A 114 19.51 -13.28 3.74
CA THR A 114 19.81 -14.51 4.50
C THR A 114 19.41 -15.77 3.77
N ASN A 115 18.21 -15.81 3.20
CA ASN A 115 17.68 -17.03 2.55
C ASN A 115 17.33 -16.82 1.08
N ASN A 116 17.49 -15.60 0.56
CA ASN A 116 17.16 -15.23 -0.82
C ASN A 116 15.68 -15.53 -1.17
N LYS A 117 14.77 -15.22 -0.25
CA LYS A 117 13.32 -15.36 -0.37
C LYS A 117 12.61 -14.06 0.07
N GLY A 118 11.32 -13.99 -0.16
CA GLY A 118 10.48 -12.94 0.41
C GLY A 118 10.56 -12.91 1.94
N ALA A 119 10.47 -11.72 2.49
CA ALA A 119 10.42 -11.47 3.93
C ALA A 119 9.72 -10.15 4.19
N ILE A 120 9.04 -10.02 5.32
CA ILE A 120 8.32 -8.82 5.72
C ILE A 120 9.07 -8.16 6.85
N GLY A 121 9.44 -6.90 6.68
CA GLY A 121 9.95 -6.01 7.72
C GLY A 121 8.86 -5.11 8.28
N VAL A 122 9.22 -4.38 9.34
CA VAL A 122 8.41 -3.28 9.86
C VAL A 122 9.33 -2.09 10.11
N ALA A 123 8.93 -0.91 9.65
CA ALA A 123 9.59 0.35 9.97
C ALA A 123 8.66 1.23 10.80
N VAL A 124 9.23 2.02 11.70
CA VAL A 124 8.48 2.87 12.64
C VAL A 124 8.84 4.33 12.42
N GLY A 125 7.82 5.19 12.40
CA GLY A 125 7.96 6.63 12.27
C GLY A 125 7.07 7.41 13.24
N ASP A 126 7.38 8.69 13.41
CA ASP A 126 6.60 9.63 14.24
C ASP A 126 5.61 10.46 13.42
N SER A 127 5.60 10.28 12.10
CA SER A 127 4.68 10.96 11.20
C SER A 127 4.29 10.02 10.04
N PRO A 128 3.13 10.28 9.35
CA PRO A 128 2.69 9.44 8.25
C PRO A 128 3.63 9.45 7.02
N PHE A 129 4.55 10.38 6.95
CA PHE A 129 5.56 10.47 5.89
C PHE A 129 7.00 10.33 6.42
N GLY A 130 7.14 9.76 7.61
CA GLY A 130 8.42 9.46 8.24
C GLY A 130 9.09 10.65 8.95
N PRO A 131 10.41 10.59 9.19
CA PRO A 131 11.29 9.49 8.77
C PRO A 131 10.94 8.17 9.46
N PHE A 132 11.10 7.08 8.71
CA PHE A 132 10.93 5.72 9.20
C PHE A 132 12.29 5.06 9.48
N HIS A 133 12.32 4.13 10.42
CA HIS A 133 13.53 3.35 10.74
C HIS A 133 13.18 1.90 11.06
N ASP A 134 14.07 0.96 10.77
CA ASP A 134 13.95 -0.45 11.14
C ASP A 134 14.28 -0.65 12.63
N PRO A 135 13.31 -0.97 13.50
CA PRO A 135 13.56 -1.15 14.93
C PRO A 135 14.14 -2.52 15.26
N LEU A 136 14.10 -3.48 14.32
CA LEU A 136 14.43 -4.87 14.59
C LEU A 136 15.82 -5.28 14.08
N GLY A 137 16.32 -4.66 13.01
CA GLY A 137 17.53 -5.08 12.29
C GLY A 137 17.42 -6.48 11.66
N LYS A 138 16.20 -7.01 11.54
CA LYS A 138 15.87 -8.32 10.99
C LYS A 138 14.42 -8.35 10.49
N PRO A 139 14.05 -9.32 9.62
CA PRO A 139 12.64 -9.51 9.25
C PRO A 139 11.73 -9.75 10.45
N LEU A 140 10.52 -9.17 10.42
CA LEU A 140 9.41 -9.54 11.30
C LEU A 140 8.92 -10.96 10.96
N VAL A 141 8.78 -11.24 9.65
CA VAL A 141 8.40 -12.56 9.11
C VAL A 141 9.38 -12.96 8.03
N GLN A 142 9.84 -14.22 8.09
CA GLN A 142 10.67 -14.84 7.08
C GLN A 142 10.51 -16.35 7.15
N SER A 143 9.47 -16.88 6.51
CA SER A 143 9.15 -18.30 6.56
C SER A 143 9.31 -19.00 5.20
N GLU A 144 8.79 -18.40 4.12
CA GLU A 144 8.86 -18.97 2.80
C GLU A 144 8.98 -17.92 1.67
N TRP A 145 9.01 -18.35 0.41
CA TRP A 145 9.14 -17.45 -0.75
C TRP A 145 8.01 -16.41 -0.81
N GLY A 146 6.80 -16.82 -0.49
CA GLY A 146 5.60 -16.00 -0.62
C GLY A 146 5.31 -15.09 0.58
N ASP A 147 6.29 -14.78 1.40
CA ASP A 147 6.11 -13.79 2.48
C ASP A 147 6.20 -12.37 1.90
N ILE A 148 5.12 -11.93 1.22
CA ILE A 148 4.93 -10.64 0.55
C ILE A 148 3.52 -10.11 0.80
N ASP A 149 3.26 -8.87 0.40
CA ASP A 149 1.96 -8.20 0.40
C ASP A 149 1.28 -8.16 1.78
N PRO A 150 1.93 -7.61 2.81
CA PRO A 150 1.34 -7.52 4.13
C PRO A 150 0.20 -6.50 4.17
N THR A 151 -0.88 -6.86 4.88
CA THR A 151 -1.93 -5.94 5.31
C THR A 151 -2.17 -6.10 6.80
N VAL A 152 -2.40 -4.99 7.50
CA VAL A 152 -2.69 -4.99 8.94
C VAL A 152 -4.09 -4.46 9.18
N PHE A 153 -4.84 -5.23 9.93
CA PHE A 153 -6.16 -4.90 10.42
C PHE A 153 -6.13 -4.79 11.95
N ILE A 154 -6.68 -3.72 12.49
CA ILE A 154 -6.87 -3.52 13.94
C ILE A 154 -8.35 -3.67 14.21
N ASP A 155 -8.72 -4.72 14.95
CA ASP A 155 -10.09 -5.04 15.29
C ASP A 155 -10.67 -4.08 16.34
N ASP A 156 -11.99 -4.07 16.51
CA ASP A 156 -12.70 -3.20 17.44
C ASP A 156 -12.27 -3.41 18.91
N ASP A 157 -11.76 -4.58 19.25
CA ASP A 157 -11.18 -4.88 20.57
C ASP A 157 -9.74 -4.38 20.75
N GLY A 158 -9.16 -3.79 19.69
CA GLY A 158 -7.78 -3.29 19.65
C GLY A 158 -6.74 -4.34 19.30
N GLN A 159 -7.13 -5.60 19.05
CA GLN A 159 -6.20 -6.63 18.58
C GLN A 159 -5.80 -6.35 17.12
N ALA A 160 -4.50 -6.22 16.86
CA ALA A 160 -3.98 -6.10 15.51
C ALA A 160 -3.64 -7.48 14.93
N TYR A 161 -3.96 -7.65 13.67
CA TYR A 161 -3.65 -8.83 12.88
C TYR A 161 -2.88 -8.41 11.63
N MET A 162 -1.83 -9.14 11.28
CA MET A 162 -1.16 -8.99 9.99
C MET A 162 -1.47 -10.20 9.12
N TYR A 163 -2.01 -9.94 7.95
CA TYR A 163 -2.26 -10.92 6.90
C TYR A 163 -1.28 -10.70 5.75
N TRP A 164 -0.87 -11.77 5.06
CA TRP A 164 0.04 -11.70 3.92
C TRP A 164 0.05 -12.98 3.10
N GLY A 165 0.70 -12.94 1.95
CA GLY A 165 1.16 -14.14 1.28
C GLY A 165 0.68 -14.36 -0.14
N ASN A 166 1.52 -15.06 -0.90
CA ASN A 166 1.30 -15.51 -2.26
C ASN A 166 1.93 -16.90 -2.47
N PRO A 167 1.21 -17.95 -2.90
CA PRO A 167 -0.25 -18.01 -3.10
C PRO A 167 -1.04 -18.29 -1.81
N LYS A 168 -0.35 -18.57 -0.72
CA LYS A 168 -0.96 -18.95 0.55
C LYS A 168 -1.23 -17.72 1.41
N LEU A 169 -2.49 -17.51 1.74
CA LEU A 169 -2.88 -16.50 2.72
C LEU A 169 -2.55 -16.95 4.13
N LYS A 170 -1.86 -16.11 4.87
CA LYS A 170 -1.45 -16.36 6.25
C LYS A 170 -1.77 -15.17 7.14
N TYR A 171 -1.81 -15.41 8.43
CA TYR A 171 -1.88 -14.32 9.39
C TYR A 171 -1.21 -14.65 10.72
N VAL A 172 -0.93 -13.59 11.49
CA VAL A 172 -0.52 -13.62 12.90
C VAL A 172 -1.28 -12.57 13.70
N LYS A 173 -1.32 -12.76 15.02
CA LYS A 173 -1.69 -11.71 15.96
C LYS A 173 -0.45 -10.89 16.29
N LEU A 174 -0.47 -9.61 15.95
CA LEU A 174 0.56 -8.68 16.39
C LEU A 174 0.41 -8.40 17.88
N ASN A 175 1.55 -8.21 18.56
CA ASN A 175 1.56 -7.72 19.92
C ASN A 175 1.26 -6.20 19.93
N GLU A 176 1.04 -5.63 21.13
CA GLU A 176 0.73 -4.20 21.28
C GLU A 176 1.83 -3.28 20.75
N ASP A 177 3.07 -3.76 20.73
CA ASP A 177 4.22 -3.03 20.19
C ASP A 177 4.21 -2.87 18.67
N MET A 178 3.35 -3.59 17.97
CA MET A 178 3.20 -3.60 16.50
C MET A 178 4.45 -4.04 15.72
N ILE A 179 5.52 -4.44 16.41
CA ILE A 179 6.81 -4.87 15.82
C ILE A 179 7.18 -6.31 16.17
N SER A 180 6.27 -7.02 16.82
CA SER A 180 6.39 -8.43 17.15
C SER A 180 5.04 -9.12 17.08
N TYR A 181 5.04 -10.46 17.08
CA TYR A 181 3.80 -11.25 17.12
C TYR A 181 3.91 -12.42 18.09
N SER A 182 2.74 -12.93 18.51
CA SER A 182 2.63 -14.08 19.42
C SER A 182 1.94 -15.25 18.75
N GLY A 183 2.31 -16.46 19.17
CA GLY A 183 1.75 -17.71 18.66
C GLY A 183 2.37 -18.15 17.34
N ASN A 184 1.63 -19.00 16.62
CA ASN A 184 2.07 -19.57 15.35
C ASN A 184 1.55 -18.74 14.17
N ILE A 185 2.25 -18.81 13.04
CA ILE A 185 1.71 -18.38 11.76
C ILE A 185 0.56 -19.32 11.39
N ILE A 186 -0.59 -18.75 11.09
CA ILE A 186 -1.79 -19.49 10.73
C ILE A 186 -1.99 -19.37 9.21
N GLU A 187 -2.10 -20.49 8.53
CA GLU A 187 -2.49 -20.55 7.13
C GLU A 187 -4.02 -20.57 7.02
N VAL A 188 -4.59 -19.63 6.25
CA VAL A 188 -6.03 -19.54 6.02
C VAL A 188 -6.44 -20.56 4.96
N PRO A 189 -7.46 -21.41 5.22
CA PRO A 189 -7.97 -22.34 4.22
C PRO A 189 -8.53 -21.59 2.99
N MET A 190 -7.92 -21.78 1.83
CA MET A 190 -8.26 -21.08 0.59
C MET A 190 -9.35 -21.82 -0.19
N THR A 191 -10.56 -21.93 0.40
CA THR A 191 -11.66 -22.68 -0.21
C THR A 191 -12.40 -21.87 -1.29
N GLU A 192 -13.04 -22.56 -2.24
CA GLU A 192 -13.93 -21.90 -3.22
C GLU A 192 -15.11 -21.18 -2.55
N GLU A 193 -15.57 -21.67 -1.40
CA GLU A 193 -16.65 -21.06 -0.62
C GLU A 193 -16.23 -19.67 -0.09
N SER A 194 -15.01 -19.55 0.45
CA SER A 194 -14.53 -18.32 1.08
C SER A 194 -13.97 -17.30 0.07
N PHE A 195 -13.33 -17.76 -1.00
CA PHE A 195 -12.60 -16.91 -1.93
C PHE A 195 -13.09 -16.99 -3.38
N GLY A 196 -14.17 -17.71 -3.62
CA GLY A 196 -14.75 -17.90 -4.95
C GLY A 196 -14.01 -18.94 -5.80
N LYS A 197 -14.74 -19.50 -6.76
CA LYS A 197 -14.23 -20.52 -7.67
C LYS A 197 -13.26 -19.91 -8.69
N ARG A 198 -12.07 -20.51 -8.80
CA ARG A 198 -11.10 -20.14 -9.83
C ARG A 198 -11.61 -20.47 -11.23
N ASP A 199 -11.38 -19.56 -12.16
CA ASP A 199 -11.67 -19.79 -13.57
C ASP A 199 -10.53 -20.61 -14.23
N GLY A 200 -10.89 -21.43 -15.23
CA GLY A 200 -9.94 -22.23 -15.98
C GLY A 200 -9.59 -23.59 -15.38
N LYS A 201 -8.34 -24.04 -15.56
CA LYS A 201 -7.91 -25.35 -15.08
C LYS A 201 -7.68 -25.36 -13.57
N PRO A 202 -8.06 -26.46 -12.87
CA PRO A 202 -7.73 -26.61 -11.47
C PRO A 202 -6.23 -26.41 -11.19
N ASN A 203 -5.91 -25.65 -10.16
CA ASN A 203 -4.54 -25.46 -9.69
C ASN A 203 -4.48 -25.79 -8.19
N PRO A 204 -3.81 -26.87 -7.78
CA PRO A 204 -3.73 -27.28 -6.38
C PRO A 204 -3.06 -26.24 -5.46
N GLU A 205 -2.14 -25.44 -6.00
CA GLU A 205 -1.46 -24.37 -5.24
C GLU A 205 -2.36 -23.14 -5.09
N ARG A 206 -3.35 -22.98 -5.97
CA ARG A 206 -4.30 -21.85 -5.99
C ARG A 206 -5.73 -22.39 -6.16
N PRO A 207 -6.31 -22.99 -5.12
CA PRO A 207 -7.60 -23.69 -5.23
C PRO A 207 -8.81 -22.77 -5.39
N SER A 208 -8.65 -21.48 -5.11
CA SER A 208 -9.69 -20.45 -5.19
C SER A 208 -9.29 -19.28 -6.06
N LYS A 209 -10.10 -18.22 -6.12
CA LYS A 209 -9.79 -16.99 -6.88
C LYS A 209 -8.72 -16.11 -6.24
N HIS A 210 -8.38 -16.31 -4.98
CA HIS A 210 -7.31 -15.53 -4.35
C HIS A 210 -5.99 -15.70 -5.09
N GLU A 211 -5.33 -14.60 -5.34
CA GLU A 211 -4.00 -14.55 -5.95
C GLU A 211 -2.96 -14.08 -4.93
N GLU A 212 -3.06 -12.83 -4.53
CA GLU A 212 -2.14 -12.13 -3.62
C GLU A 212 -2.78 -10.84 -3.11
N GLY A 213 -2.07 -10.04 -2.32
CA GLY A 213 -2.50 -8.71 -1.91
C GLY A 213 -3.76 -8.72 -1.05
N PRO A 214 -3.80 -9.42 0.09
CA PRO A 214 -4.98 -9.37 0.96
C PRO A 214 -5.22 -7.94 1.41
N TRP A 215 -6.50 -7.53 1.48
CA TRP A 215 -6.91 -6.24 2.00
C TRP A 215 -8.14 -6.42 2.89
N LEU A 216 -8.10 -5.89 4.13
CA LEU A 216 -9.14 -6.03 5.15
C LEU A 216 -9.71 -4.68 5.55
#